data_226a7c311758f53b13c474b13a265c2c
#
_entry.id   226a7c311758f53b13c474b13a265c2c
#
_cell.length_a   1.000
_cell.length_b   1.000
_cell.length_c   1.000
_cell.angle_alpha   90.00
_cell.angle_beta   90.00
_cell.angle_gamma   90.00
#
_symmetry.space_group_name_H-M   'P 1'
#
loop_
_entity.id
_entity.type
_entity.pdbx_description
1 polymer ?
#
loop_
_entity_poly.entity_id
_entity_poly.type
_entity_poly.pdbx_seq_one_letter_code
_entity_poly.pdbx_strand_id
1 'polypeptide(L)'
;MELNYYQQKARETAIYPNMGNEFTYPALGLVGEAGEIANKLKKVIRDNGGVLTHSVKESVGAEIGDCLWYIAQLATEMGFDLDTLGQANLDKLASRKQRGVITGSGDNR
;
A
#
# COMPACT_ATOMS: atom_id res chain seq x y z
N MET A 1 0.72 -3.42 16.58
CA MET A 1 1.36 -4.46 15.75
C MET A 1 2.51 -3.83 14.97
N GLU A 2 3.63 -4.50 14.91
CA GLU A 2 4.79 -4.02 14.16
C GLU A 2 4.69 -4.43 12.69
N LEU A 3 5.27 -3.63 11.80
CA LEU A 3 5.21 -3.89 10.36
C LEU A 3 5.92 -5.20 9.96
N ASN A 4 7.06 -5.49 10.57
CA ASN A 4 7.77 -6.74 10.27
C ASN A 4 7.00 -7.96 10.74
N TYR A 5 6.29 -7.86 11.86
CA TYR A 5 5.38 -8.94 12.30
C TYR A 5 4.27 -9.15 11.27
N TYR A 6 3.64 -8.07 10.81
CA TYR A 6 2.62 -8.16 9.78
C TYR A 6 3.16 -8.81 8.51
N GLN A 7 4.34 -8.38 8.06
CA GLN A 7 4.97 -8.92 6.85
C GLN A 7 5.20 -10.43 6.96
N GLN A 8 5.69 -10.89 8.09
CA GLN A 8 5.91 -12.31 8.36
C GLN A 8 4.60 -13.10 8.34
N LYS A 9 3.58 -12.59 9.00
CA LYS A 9 2.27 -13.25 9.06
C LYS A 9 1.55 -13.24 7.72
N ALA A 10 1.65 -12.14 6.97
CA ALA A 10 1.08 -12.04 5.64
C ALA A 10 1.68 -13.11 4.70
N ARG A 11 2.97 -13.41 4.85
CA ARG A 11 3.64 -14.43 4.03
C ARG A 11 3.04 -15.82 4.23
N GLU A 12 2.50 -16.12 5.39
CA GLU A 12 1.88 -17.42 5.69
C GLU A 12 0.65 -17.69 4.82
N THR A 13 0.00 -16.67 4.30
CA THR A 13 -1.17 -16.79 3.42
C THR A 13 -0.84 -16.61 1.94
N ALA A 14 0.44 -16.40 1.59
CA ALA A 14 0.83 -16.16 0.22
C ALA A 14 0.87 -17.46 -0.58
N ILE A 15 0.09 -17.48 -1.67
CA ILE A 15 0.08 -18.58 -2.65
C ILE A 15 -0.09 -17.93 -4.02
N TYR A 16 0.99 -17.77 -4.77
CA TYR A 16 0.93 -17.25 -6.14
C TYR A 16 2.04 -17.85 -6.98
N PRO A 17 1.94 -17.79 -8.32
CA PRO A 17 2.93 -18.42 -9.20
C PRO A 17 4.35 -17.89 -8.96
N ASN A 18 5.33 -18.79 -8.98
CA ASN A 18 6.76 -18.49 -8.84
C ASN A 18 7.11 -17.73 -7.54
N MET A 19 6.32 -17.94 -6.48
CA MET A 19 6.53 -17.30 -5.18
C MET A 19 7.98 -17.50 -4.72
N GLY A 20 8.62 -16.40 -4.28
CA GLY A 20 10.02 -16.40 -3.89
C GLY A 20 10.98 -15.97 -5.00
N ASN A 21 10.54 -15.90 -6.25
CA ASN A 21 11.34 -15.54 -7.41
C ASN A 21 10.61 -14.58 -8.36
N GLU A 22 9.50 -14.01 -7.92
CA GLU A 22 8.63 -13.25 -8.81
C GLU A 22 8.10 -12.00 -8.12
N PHE A 23 8.38 -10.84 -8.67
CA PHE A 23 7.92 -9.55 -8.15
C PHE A 23 6.72 -8.99 -8.93
N THR A 24 6.50 -9.48 -10.16
CA THR A 24 5.44 -8.94 -11.04
C THR A 24 4.06 -9.19 -10.46
N TYR A 25 3.80 -10.39 -9.95
CA TYR A 25 2.49 -10.73 -9.42
C TYR A 25 2.06 -9.81 -8.27
N PRO A 26 2.89 -9.62 -7.21
CA PRO A 26 2.51 -8.69 -6.14
C PRO A 26 2.38 -7.25 -6.62
N ALA A 27 3.20 -6.81 -7.56
CA ALA A 27 3.10 -5.44 -8.10
C ALA A 27 1.77 -5.24 -8.83
N LEU A 28 1.37 -6.18 -9.66
CA LEU A 28 0.07 -6.14 -10.35
C LEU A 28 -1.10 -6.23 -9.37
N GLY A 29 -0.97 -7.08 -8.35
CA GLY A 29 -1.98 -7.19 -7.30
C GLY A 29 -2.17 -5.89 -6.55
N LEU A 30 -1.09 -5.18 -6.21
CA LEU A 30 -1.14 -3.88 -5.55
C LEU A 30 -1.91 -2.86 -6.40
N VAL A 31 -1.59 -2.77 -7.68
CA VAL A 31 -2.29 -1.85 -8.61
C VAL A 31 -3.76 -2.22 -8.72
N GLY A 32 -4.07 -3.52 -8.81
CA GLY A 32 -5.45 -4.00 -8.88
C GLY A 32 -6.27 -3.61 -7.66
N GLU A 33 -5.73 -3.81 -6.46
CA GLU A 33 -6.44 -3.46 -5.22
C GLU A 33 -6.54 -1.94 -5.03
N ALA A 34 -5.52 -1.18 -5.41
CA ALA A 34 -5.60 0.28 -5.43
C ALA A 34 -6.69 0.76 -6.40
N GLY A 35 -6.82 0.09 -7.54
CA GLY A 35 -7.89 0.35 -8.51
C GLY A 35 -9.26 0.07 -7.94
N GLU A 36 -9.41 -0.97 -7.11
CA GLU A 36 -10.68 -1.25 -6.44
C GLU A 36 -11.09 -0.13 -5.48
N ILE A 37 -10.13 0.46 -4.76
CA ILE A 37 -10.39 1.63 -3.92
C ILE A 37 -10.93 2.77 -4.79
N ALA A 38 -10.23 3.08 -5.88
CA ALA A 38 -10.62 4.14 -6.81
C ALA A 38 -12.03 3.91 -7.37
N ASN A 39 -12.34 2.67 -7.75
CA ASN A 39 -13.63 2.30 -8.31
C ASN A 39 -14.77 2.49 -7.29
N LYS A 40 -14.55 2.09 -6.04
CA LYS A 40 -15.54 2.25 -4.97
C LYS A 40 -15.80 3.72 -4.66
N LEU A 41 -14.75 4.54 -4.59
CA LEU A 41 -14.89 5.97 -4.31
C LEU A 41 -15.51 6.72 -5.49
N LYS A 42 -15.19 6.33 -6.72
CA LYS A 42 -15.84 6.87 -7.93
C LYS A 42 -17.37 6.69 -7.85
N LYS A 43 -17.81 5.50 -7.44
CA LYS A 43 -19.25 5.21 -7.32
C LYS A 43 -19.93 6.04 -6.24
N VAL A 44 -19.22 6.38 -5.16
CA VAL A 44 -19.74 7.30 -4.13
C VAL A 44 -20.09 8.67 -4.76
N ILE A 45 -19.19 9.18 -5.60
CA ILE A 45 -19.40 10.46 -6.29
C ILE A 45 -20.58 10.34 -7.27
N ARG A 46 -20.62 9.28 -8.07
CA ARG A 46 -21.64 9.09 -9.10
C ARG A 46 -23.03 8.82 -8.53
N ASP A 47 -23.12 7.95 -7.52
CA ASP A 47 -24.40 7.37 -7.09
C ASP A 47 -24.90 7.92 -5.75
N ASN A 48 -24.05 8.57 -4.96
CA ASN A 48 -24.43 9.02 -3.62
C ASN A 48 -23.99 10.46 -3.31
N GLY A 49 -23.84 11.29 -4.33
CA GLY A 49 -23.55 12.72 -4.18
C GLY A 49 -22.25 13.01 -3.42
N GLY A 50 -21.30 12.10 -3.42
CA GLY A 50 -20.04 12.27 -2.70
C GLY A 50 -20.15 11.95 -1.21
N VAL A 51 -21.28 11.45 -0.72
CA VAL A 51 -21.48 11.10 0.68
C VAL A 51 -20.95 9.68 0.95
N LEU A 52 -19.98 9.59 1.81
CA LEU A 52 -19.32 8.33 2.18
C LEU A 52 -20.09 7.66 3.33
N THR A 53 -20.74 6.52 3.04
CA THR A 53 -21.45 5.76 4.05
C THR A 53 -20.52 4.88 4.88
N HIS A 54 -20.99 4.43 6.05
CA HIS A 54 -20.23 3.53 6.90
C HIS A 54 -19.86 2.21 6.18
N SER A 55 -20.81 1.63 5.45
CA SER A 55 -20.56 0.38 4.73
C SER A 55 -19.52 0.53 3.63
N VAL A 56 -19.49 1.67 2.93
CA VAL A 56 -18.45 1.94 1.93
C VAL A 56 -17.10 2.15 2.60
N LYS A 57 -17.06 2.84 3.74
CA LYS A 57 -15.81 3.00 4.51
C LYS A 57 -15.23 1.64 4.90
N GLU A 58 -16.05 0.73 5.41
CA GLU A 58 -15.60 -0.62 5.76
C GLU A 58 -15.08 -1.38 4.53
N SER A 59 -15.80 -1.27 3.42
CA SER A 59 -15.41 -1.92 2.16
C SER A 59 -14.08 -1.38 1.63
N VAL A 60 -13.89 -0.06 1.69
CA VAL A 60 -12.62 0.58 1.32
C VAL A 60 -11.51 0.16 2.29
N GLY A 61 -11.82 0.07 3.58
CA GLY A 61 -10.87 -0.41 4.58
C GLY A 61 -10.34 -1.81 4.27
N ALA A 62 -11.22 -2.71 3.81
CA ALA A 62 -10.80 -4.05 3.38
C ALA A 62 -9.83 -3.99 2.20
N GLU A 63 -10.10 -3.12 1.22
CA GLU A 63 -9.19 -2.95 0.08
C GLU A 63 -7.85 -2.33 0.48
N ILE A 64 -7.85 -1.42 1.46
CA ILE A 64 -6.59 -0.88 2.02
C ILE A 64 -5.78 -2.02 2.64
N GLY A 65 -6.43 -2.93 3.37
CA GLY A 65 -5.79 -4.11 3.92
C GLY A 65 -5.18 -4.99 2.83
N ASP A 66 -5.90 -5.20 1.72
CA ASP A 66 -5.40 -5.98 0.59
C ASP A 66 -4.21 -5.32 -0.09
N CYS A 67 -4.22 -3.98 -0.19
CA CYS A 67 -3.06 -3.24 -0.67
C CYS A 67 -1.85 -3.47 0.25
N LEU A 68 -2.05 -3.40 1.56
CA LEU A 68 -0.98 -3.64 2.53
C LEU A 68 -0.40 -5.06 2.38
N TRP A 69 -1.27 -6.05 2.15
CA TRP A 69 -0.85 -7.43 1.94
C TRP A 69 0.07 -7.55 0.71
N TYR A 70 -0.31 -6.93 -0.42
CA TYR A 70 0.53 -6.96 -1.62
C TYR A 70 1.82 -6.15 -1.44
N ILE A 71 1.79 -5.04 -0.70
CA ILE A 71 3.00 -4.30 -0.34
C ILE A 71 3.96 -5.21 0.43
N ALA A 72 3.45 -5.97 1.40
CA ALA A 72 4.26 -6.90 2.18
C ALA A 72 4.86 -7.98 1.28
N GLN A 73 4.08 -8.54 0.34
CA GLN A 73 4.59 -9.56 -0.57
C GLN A 73 5.68 -8.99 -1.50
N LEU A 74 5.45 -7.79 -2.05
CA LEU A 74 6.43 -7.16 -2.93
C LEU A 74 7.74 -6.89 -2.19
N ALA A 75 7.67 -6.38 -0.96
CA ALA A 75 8.85 -6.16 -0.13
C ALA A 75 9.60 -7.47 0.11
N THR A 76 8.89 -8.54 0.43
CA THR A 76 9.49 -9.87 0.66
C THR A 76 10.18 -10.39 -0.60
N GLU A 77 9.53 -10.27 -1.77
CA GLU A 77 10.11 -10.71 -3.04
C GLU A 77 11.39 -9.94 -3.39
N MET A 78 11.50 -8.69 -2.96
CA MET A 78 12.68 -7.85 -3.20
C MET A 78 13.73 -7.91 -2.09
N GLY A 79 13.48 -8.69 -1.05
CA GLY A 79 14.43 -8.84 0.05
C GLY A 79 14.44 -7.67 1.03
N PHE A 80 13.36 -6.89 1.10
CA PHE A 80 13.23 -5.78 2.05
C PHE A 80 12.34 -6.18 3.22
N ASP A 81 12.61 -5.59 4.40
CA ASP A 81 11.66 -5.62 5.50
C ASP A 81 10.91 -4.30 5.60
N LEU A 82 9.65 -4.36 6.00
CA LEU A 82 8.77 -3.19 5.99
C LEU A 82 9.17 -2.13 7.02
N ASP A 83 9.71 -2.52 8.18
CA ASP A 83 10.14 -1.54 9.18
C ASP A 83 11.24 -0.65 8.62
N THR A 84 12.23 -1.23 7.93
CA THR A 84 13.30 -0.45 7.31
C THR A 84 12.77 0.48 6.23
N LEU A 85 11.89 -0.01 5.36
CA LEU A 85 11.29 0.82 4.31
C LEU A 85 10.47 1.95 4.90
N GLY A 86 9.68 1.64 5.94
CA GLY A 86 8.87 2.64 6.63
C GLY A 86 9.73 3.71 7.29
N GLN A 87 10.79 3.31 7.99
CA GLN A 87 11.69 4.28 8.64
C GLN A 87 12.40 5.17 7.62
N ALA A 88 12.90 4.59 6.54
CA ALA A 88 13.53 5.36 5.47
C ALA A 88 12.58 6.38 4.85
N ASN A 89 11.31 5.99 4.68
CA ASN A 89 10.28 6.89 4.16
C ASN A 89 10.02 8.05 5.14
N LEU A 90 9.89 7.75 6.43
CA LEU A 90 9.70 8.78 7.46
C LEU A 90 10.87 9.76 7.50
N ASP A 91 12.10 9.26 7.45
CA ASP A 91 13.30 10.09 7.48
C ASP A 91 13.37 11.01 6.27
N LYS A 92 13.06 10.48 5.10
CA LYS A 92 13.02 11.26 3.84
C LYS A 92 12.01 12.40 3.93
N LEU A 93 10.80 12.11 4.39
CA LEU A 93 9.73 13.11 4.48
C LEU A 93 10.03 14.15 5.57
N ALA A 94 10.59 13.74 6.70
CA ALA A 94 11.01 14.65 7.76
C ALA A 94 12.10 15.59 7.26
N SER A 95 13.07 15.08 6.50
CA SER A 95 14.12 15.89 5.89
C SER A 95 13.55 16.92 4.89
N ARG A 96 12.61 16.49 4.04
CA ARG A 96 11.97 17.40 3.07
C ARG A 96 11.20 18.51 3.77
N LYS A 97 10.49 18.18 4.85
CA LYS A 97 9.76 19.17 5.65
C LYS A 97 10.71 20.19 6.27
N GLN A 98 11.79 19.70 6.88
CA GLN A 98 12.78 20.58 7.52
C GLN A 98 13.46 21.50 6.51
N ARG A 99 13.76 21.01 5.30
CA ARG A 99 14.40 21.78 4.25
C ARG A 99 13.42 22.65 3.42
N GLY A 100 12.12 22.59 3.71
CA GLY A 100 11.10 23.38 3.02
C GLY A 100 10.80 22.90 1.60
N VAL A 101 11.07 21.63 1.27
CA VAL A 101 10.86 21.06 -0.06
C VAL A 101 9.90 19.87 -0.06
N ILE A 102 8.98 19.82 0.91
CA ILE A 102 8.01 18.73 0.99
C ILE A 102 7.05 18.77 -0.19
N THR A 103 6.73 19.96 -0.70
CA THR A 103 6.01 20.13 -1.96
C THR A 103 7.01 20.35 -3.09
N GLY A 104 6.55 20.29 -4.31
CA GLY A 104 7.40 20.39 -5.48
C GLY A 104 7.53 19.05 -6.19
N SER A 105 8.59 18.87 -6.98
CA SER A 105 8.79 17.66 -7.78
C SER A 105 10.22 17.16 -7.70
N GLY A 106 10.42 15.93 -8.14
CA GLY A 106 11.72 15.30 -8.15
C GLY A 106 11.95 14.38 -6.96
N ASP A 107 12.42 13.16 -7.23
CA ASP A 107 12.63 12.14 -6.19
C ASP A 107 13.80 12.50 -5.25
N ASN A 108 14.73 13.32 -5.72
CA ASN A 108 15.93 13.66 -4.97
C ASN A 108 15.90 15.07 -4.35
N ARG A 109 14.74 15.69 -4.32
CA ARG A 109 14.61 17.00 -3.67
C ARG A 109 14.68 16.84 -2.14
#